data_5921120e27677ffcfc0d313ebe6b2b59
#
_entry.id   5921120e27677ffcfc0d313ebe6b2b59
#
_cell.length_a   1.000
_cell.length_b   1.000
_cell.length_c   1.000
_cell.angle_alpha   90.00
_cell.angle_beta   90.00
_cell.angle_gamma   90.00
#
_symmetry.space_group_name_H-M   'P 1'
#
loop_
_entity.id
_entity.type
_entity.pdbx_description
1 polymer ?
#
loop_
_entity_poly.entity_id
_entity_poly.type
_entity_poly.pdbx_seq_one_letter_code
_entity_poly.pdbx_strand_id
1 'polypeptide(L)'
;FKDASVDILNFIQCTLRINPDEFDFLGGCDGLDGVMMQLGAVGCVSFMAVPFPKEMKDIVDAGLAGDYKKCMEAQHKVLRIRNLCKQAPFNAAWIYAMKYGGGPVGMHSRMPKDQDFVPEMLKTQLDDLAKEYGYDVL
;
A
#
# COMPACT_ATOMS: atom_id res chain seq x y z
N PHE A 1 -10.40 11.70 -8.58
CA PHE A 1 -10.94 11.49 -7.22
C PHE A 1 -10.24 10.31 -6.56
N LYS A 2 -9.77 10.47 -5.33
CA LYS A 2 -9.21 9.39 -4.50
C LYS A 2 -10.19 9.03 -3.39
N ASP A 3 -10.49 7.74 -3.24
CA ASP A 3 -11.31 7.24 -2.14
C ASP A 3 -10.46 6.45 -1.13
N ALA A 4 -10.44 6.92 0.10
CA ALA A 4 -9.78 6.27 1.24
C ALA A 4 -10.77 5.93 2.37
N SER A 5 -12.07 5.93 2.08
CA SER A 5 -13.14 5.70 3.07
C SER A 5 -13.19 4.27 3.59
N VAL A 6 -12.60 3.32 2.87
CA VAL A 6 -12.72 1.86 3.13
C VAL A 6 -14.14 1.36 2.91
N ASP A 7 -15.03 2.19 2.40
CA ASP A 7 -16.42 1.86 2.07
C ASP A 7 -16.55 1.50 0.59
N ILE A 8 -16.46 0.22 0.29
CA ILE A 8 -16.57 -0.29 -1.09
C ILE A 8 -17.93 0.02 -1.70
N LEU A 9 -19.01 0.01 -0.90
CA LEU A 9 -20.33 0.36 -1.40
C LEU A 9 -20.37 1.83 -1.85
N ASN A 10 -19.79 2.73 -1.07
CA ASN A 10 -19.68 4.14 -1.45
C ASN A 10 -18.86 4.29 -2.75
N PHE A 11 -17.76 3.58 -2.88
CA PHE A 11 -16.97 3.60 -4.12
C PHE A 11 -17.80 3.15 -5.33
N ILE A 12 -18.52 2.03 -5.23
CA ILE A 12 -19.41 1.53 -6.29
C ILE A 12 -20.50 2.56 -6.62
N GLN A 13 -21.07 3.21 -5.62
CA GLN A 13 -22.08 4.25 -5.86
C GLN A 13 -21.49 5.48 -6.57
N CYS A 14 -20.25 5.84 -6.31
CA CYS A 14 -19.56 6.90 -7.03
C CYS A 14 -19.35 6.53 -8.49
N THR A 15 -18.84 5.33 -8.78
CA THR A 15 -18.63 4.86 -10.16
C THR A 15 -19.94 4.71 -10.93
N LEU A 16 -21.07 4.44 -10.25
CA LEU A 16 -22.38 4.38 -10.88
C LEU A 16 -22.91 5.76 -11.31
N ARG A 17 -22.57 6.81 -10.54
CA ARG A 17 -23.15 8.15 -10.72
C ARG A 17 -22.27 9.09 -11.55
N ILE A 18 -21.00 8.81 -11.65
CA ILE A 18 -20.02 9.68 -12.31
C ILE A 18 -19.51 8.96 -13.56
N ASN A 19 -19.55 9.66 -14.69
CA ASN A 19 -19.07 9.11 -15.94
C ASN A 19 -17.55 8.82 -15.87
N PRO A 20 -17.12 7.56 -16.05
CA PRO A 20 -15.70 7.19 -15.99
C PRO A 20 -14.87 7.78 -17.14
N ASP A 21 -15.49 8.21 -18.23
CA ASP A 21 -14.80 8.88 -19.35
C ASP A 21 -14.43 10.33 -19.01
N GLU A 22 -15.05 10.91 -17.99
CA GLU A 22 -14.83 12.29 -17.56
C GLU A 22 -14.06 12.39 -16.24
N PHE A 23 -13.90 11.27 -15.51
CA PHE A 23 -13.39 11.32 -14.16
C PHE A 23 -12.63 10.07 -13.74
N ASP A 24 -11.35 10.22 -13.43
CA ASP A 24 -10.52 9.15 -12.91
C ASP A 24 -10.82 8.86 -11.42
N PHE A 25 -11.02 7.59 -11.12
CA PHE A 25 -11.12 7.09 -9.75
C PHE A 25 -9.81 6.43 -9.33
N LEU A 26 -9.33 6.76 -8.13
CA LEU A 26 -8.11 6.24 -7.56
C LEU A 26 -8.41 5.55 -6.21
N GLY A 27 -7.84 4.37 -6.02
CA GLY A 27 -7.81 3.73 -4.72
C GLY A 27 -6.97 4.52 -3.73
N GLY A 28 -7.35 4.48 -2.47
CA GLY A 28 -6.65 5.21 -1.39
C GLY A 28 -6.51 4.39 -0.12
N CYS A 29 -6.77 3.09 -0.20
CA CYS A 29 -6.60 2.18 0.91
C CYS A 29 -5.77 0.98 0.48
N ASP A 30 -4.52 0.90 0.93
CA ASP A 30 -3.56 -0.17 0.58
C ASP A 30 -4.13 -1.59 0.70
N GLY A 31 -5.11 -1.79 1.57
CA GLY A 31 -5.75 -3.08 1.77
C GLY A 31 -6.85 -3.42 0.78
N LEU A 32 -7.29 -2.46 -0.04
CA LEU A 32 -8.42 -2.58 -0.94
C LEU A 32 -8.12 -2.20 -2.39
N ASP A 33 -6.92 -1.67 -2.67
CA ASP A 33 -6.59 -1.12 -3.98
C ASP A 33 -6.80 -2.14 -5.11
N GLY A 34 -6.47 -3.43 -4.90
CA GLY A 34 -6.73 -4.49 -5.86
C GLY A 34 -8.21 -4.75 -6.14
N VAL A 35 -9.07 -4.57 -5.16
CA VAL A 35 -10.53 -4.64 -5.34
C VAL A 35 -11.03 -3.39 -6.06
N MET A 36 -10.52 -2.21 -5.70
CA MET A 36 -10.91 -0.96 -6.34
C MET A 36 -10.52 -0.94 -7.83
N MET A 37 -9.38 -1.54 -8.20
CA MET A 37 -9.01 -1.74 -9.62
C MET A 37 -10.05 -2.57 -10.37
N GLN A 38 -10.62 -3.61 -9.75
CA GLN A 38 -11.68 -4.42 -10.35
C GLN A 38 -13.00 -3.65 -10.48
N LEU A 39 -13.20 -2.63 -9.68
CA LEU A 39 -14.39 -1.77 -9.67
C LEU A 39 -14.23 -0.50 -10.52
N GLY A 40 -13.17 -0.39 -11.31
CA GLY A 40 -12.97 0.71 -12.25
C GLY A 40 -12.02 1.81 -11.79
N ALA A 41 -11.26 1.61 -10.70
CA ALA A 41 -10.15 2.50 -10.41
C ALA A 41 -9.07 2.39 -11.49
N VAL A 42 -8.45 3.51 -11.84
CA VAL A 42 -7.36 3.58 -12.84
C VAL A 42 -5.97 3.64 -12.20
N GLY A 43 -5.91 3.61 -10.88
CA GLY A 43 -4.68 3.66 -10.12
C GLY A 43 -4.94 3.76 -8.63
N CYS A 44 -3.88 4.03 -7.86
CA CYS A 44 -3.99 4.23 -6.42
C CYS A 44 -3.05 5.33 -5.91
N VAL A 45 -3.42 5.91 -4.77
CA VAL A 45 -2.56 6.81 -3.98
C VAL A 45 -2.33 6.13 -2.65
N SER A 46 -1.20 5.48 -2.53
CA SER A 46 -0.89 4.54 -1.46
C SER A 46 0.28 5.01 -0.61
N PHE A 47 0.15 4.86 0.70
CA PHE A 47 1.26 5.02 1.64
C PHE A 47 2.34 3.95 1.43
N MET A 48 1.92 2.75 1.04
CA MET A 48 2.81 1.62 0.75
C MET A 48 3.67 1.83 -0.49
N ALA A 49 3.27 2.72 -1.40
CA ALA A 49 4.04 3.00 -2.61
C ALA A 49 5.41 3.66 -2.34
N VAL A 50 5.64 4.18 -1.14
CA VAL A 50 6.94 4.75 -0.75
C VAL A 50 7.95 3.64 -0.42
N PRO A 51 7.69 2.71 0.53
CA PRO A 51 8.61 1.63 0.85
C PRO A 51 8.56 0.45 -0.15
N PHE A 52 7.42 0.18 -0.79
CA PHE A 52 7.20 -0.99 -1.65
C PHE A 52 6.55 -0.59 -2.97
N PRO A 53 7.21 0.24 -3.79
CA PRO A 53 6.62 0.77 -5.02
C PRO A 53 6.32 -0.32 -6.05
N LYS A 54 7.12 -1.40 -6.07
CA LYS A 54 6.96 -2.50 -7.03
C LYS A 54 5.64 -3.24 -6.80
N GLU A 55 5.36 -3.61 -5.55
CA GLU A 55 4.15 -4.35 -5.18
C GLU A 55 2.88 -3.51 -5.47
N MET A 56 2.95 -2.20 -5.22
CA MET A 56 1.83 -1.31 -5.54
C MET A 56 1.66 -1.15 -7.05
N LYS A 57 2.77 -1.06 -7.79
CA LYS A 57 2.72 -1.03 -9.25
C LYS A 57 2.17 -2.33 -9.83
N ASP A 58 2.54 -3.48 -9.30
CA ASP A 58 2.04 -4.78 -9.73
C ASP A 58 0.50 -4.89 -9.60
N ILE A 59 -0.08 -4.30 -8.52
CA ILE A 59 -1.54 -4.21 -8.35
C ILE A 59 -2.17 -3.40 -9.49
N VAL A 60 -1.63 -2.22 -9.78
CA VAL A 60 -2.18 -1.31 -10.78
C VAL A 60 -2.04 -1.89 -12.18
N ASP A 61 -0.84 -2.35 -12.54
CA ASP A 61 -0.57 -2.91 -13.87
C ASP A 61 -1.46 -4.14 -14.16
N ALA A 62 -1.58 -5.05 -13.19
CA ALA A 62 -2.42 -6.23 -13.33
C ALA A 62 -3.92 -5.87 -13.39
N GLY A 63 -4.35 -4.89 -12.59
CA GLY A 63 -5.72 -4.39 -12.58
C GLY A 63 -6.11 -3.76 -13.93
N LEU A 64 -5.26 -2.88 -14.46
CA LEU A 64 -5.47 -2.23 -15.77
C LEU A 64 -5.44 -3.24 -16.94
N ALA A 65 -4.65 -4.30 -16.81
CA ALA A 65 -4.62 -5.39 -17.78
C ALA A 65 -5.82 -6.35 -17.68
N GLY A 66 -6.69 -6.19 -16.68
CA GLY A 66 -7.81 -7.10 -16.42
C GLY A 66 -7.37 -8.46 -15.85
N ASP A 67 -6.10 -8.62 -15.46
CA ASP A 67 -5.60 -9.84 -14.82
C ASP A 67 -5.86 -9.80 -13.31
N TYR A 68 -7.11 -9.96 -12.96
CA TYR A 68 -7.55 -9.84 -11.57
C TYR A 68 -6.96 -10.89 -10.64
N LYS A 69 -6.53 -12.04 -11.17
CA LYS A 69 -5.83 -13.05 -10.39
C LYS A 69 -4.46 -12.53 -9.93
N LYS A 70 -3.65 -12.03 -10.86
CA LYS A 70 -2.36 -11.41 -10.52
C LYS A 70 -2.52 -10.17 -9.65
N CYS A 71 -3.54 -9.35 -9.94
CA CYS A 71 -3.87 -8.19 -9.12
C CYS A 71 -4.10 -8.59 -7.66
N MET A 72 -4.86 -9.65 -7.40
CA MET A 72 -5.10 -10.12 -6.04
C MET A 72 -3.90 -10.82 -5.41
N GLU A 73 -3.05 -11.49 -6.20
CA GLU A 73 -1.77 -12.02 -5.72
C GLU A 73 -0.84 -10.88 -5.22
N ALA A 74 -0.74 -9.79 -5.98
CA ALA A 74 -0.01 -8.59 -5.57
C ALA A 74 -0.65 -7.93 -4.34
N GLN A 75 -1.98 -7.84 -4.30
CA GLN A 75 -2.72 -7.31 -3.14
C GLN A 75 -2.44 -8.13 -1.87
N HIS A 76 -2.34 -9.44 -1.95
CA HIS A 76 -2.01 -10.28 -0.79
C HIS A 76 -0.59 -10.00 -0.27
N LYS A 77 0.39 -9.73 -1.15
CA LYS A 77 1.73 -9.31 -0.73
C LYS A 77 1.67 -7.99 0.04
N VAL A 78 0.97 -6.99 -0.50
CA VAL A 78 0.79 -5.70 0.17
C VAL A 78 0.11 -5.85 1.53
N LEU A 79 -0.90 -6.72 1.64
CA LEU A 79 -1.57 -6.97 2.91
C LEU A 79 -0.65 -7.57 3.97
N ARG A 80 0.26 -8.50 3.60
CA ARG A 80 1.25 -9.05 4.53
C ARG A 80 2.12 -7.94 5.13
N ILE A 81 2.65 -7.06 4.27
CA ILE A 81 3.48 -5.92 4.71
C ILE A 81 2.67 -4.98 5.60
N ARG A 82 1.49 -4.58 5.14
CA ARG A 82 0.60 -3.67 5.85
C ARG A 82 0.25 -4.18 7.25
N ASN A 83 -0.02 -5.46 7.37
CA ASN A 83 -0.37 -6.08 8.65
C ASN A 83 0.82 -6.09 9.62
N LEU A 84 2.05 -6.25 9.14
CA LEU A 84 3.25 -6.06 9.97
C LEU A 84 3.40 -4.59 10.38
N CYS A 85 3.35 -3.67 9.44
CA CYS A 85 3.51 -2.24 9.74
C CYS A 85 2.48 -1.71 10.74
N LYS A 86 1.29 -2.28 10.77
CA LYS A 86 0.24 -1.90 11.74
C LYS A 86 0.47 -2.38 13.17
N GLN A 87 1.48 -3.23 13.40
CA GLN A 87 1.82 -3.68 14.75
C GLN A 87 2.68 -2.67 15.53
N ALA A 88 3.19 -1.63 14.88
CA ALA A 88 3.88 -0.52 15.50
C ALA A 88 2.98 0.72 15.63
N PRO A 89 3.34 1.68 16.46
CA PRO A 89 2.68 2.98 16.48
C PRO A 89 2.62 3.62 15.10
N PHE A 90 1.63 4.46 14.89
CA PHE A 90 1.34 5.08 13.60
C PHE A 90 2.59 5.65 12.94
N ASN A 91 2.84 5.26 11.70
CA ASN A 91 3.98 5.62 10.85
C ASN A 91 5.35 5.02 11.22
N ALA A 92 5.63 4.59 12.43
CA ALA A 92 6.97 4.14 12.82
C ALA A 92 7.49 3.01 11.91
N ALA A 93 6.71 1.94 11.73
CA ALA A 93 7.11 0.82 10.90
C ALA A 93 7.18 1.16 9.40
N TRP A 94 6.30 2.05 8.91
CA TRP A 94 6.38 2.55 7.52
C TRP A 94 7.65 3.36 7.29
N ILE A 95 8.01 4.24 8.22
CA ILE A 95 9.27 5.01 8.14
C ILE A 95 10.46 4.05 8.15
N TYR A 96 10.44 3.06 9.04
CA TYR A 96 11.47 2.01 9.04
C TYR A 96 11.56 1.29 7.69
N ALA A 97 10.43 0.93 7.11
CA ALA A 97 10.35 0.22 5.82
C ALA A 97 10.78 1.08 4.62
N MET A 98 10.79 2.42 4.73
CA MET A 98 11.21 3.30 3.64
C MET A 98 12.64 3.03 3.16
N LYS A 99 13.49 2.44 4.00
CA LYS A 99 14.85 2.02 3.61
C LYS A 99 14.86 1.03 2.44
N TYR A 100 13.83 0.21 2.30
CA TYR A 100 13.73 -0.76 1.21
C TYR A 100 13.47 -0.10 -0.16
N GLY A 101 12.78 1.04 -0.18
CA GLY A 101 12.53 1.82 -1.38
C GLY A 101 13.74 2.59 -1.93
N GLY A 102 14.90 2.50 -1.25
CA GLY A 102 16.16 3.13 -1.68
C GLY A 102 16.19 4.65 -1.55
N GLY A 103 15.21 5.26 -0.87
CA GLY A 103 15.19 6.70 -0.64
C GLY A 103 16.09 7.11 0.55
N PRO A 104 16.69 8.31 0.52
CA PRO A 104 17.36 8.87 1.69
C PRO A 104 16.34 9.26 2.73
N VAL A 105 16.06 8.38 3.68
CA VAL A 105 15.03 8.59 4.69
C VAL A 105 15.68 8.85 6.03
N GLY A 106 15.29 9.95 6.67
CA GLY A 106 15.53 10.12 8.10
C GLY A 106 14.78 9.05 8.86
N MET A 107 15.47 8.37 9.76
CA MET A 107 14.94 7.21 10.50
C MET A 107 13.92 7.59 11.59
N HIS A 108 13.53 8.87 11.66
CA HIS A 108 12.70 9.38 12.73
C HIS A 108 11.43 10.03 12.22
N SER A 109 10.33 9.67 12.84
CA SER A 109 9.03 10.30 12.68
C SER A 109 9.01 11.67 13.38
N ARG A 110 8.09 12.56 12.95
CA ARG A 110 7.75 13.78 13.70
C ARG A 110 6.81 13.51 14.87
N MET A 111 6.45 12.26 15.08
CA MET A 111 5.63 11.82 16.22
C MET A 111 6.42 11.92 17.54
N PRO A 112 5.73 12.01 18.67
CA PRO A 112 6.38 11.91 19.99
C PRO A 112 7.27 10.66 20.07
N LYS A 113 8.37 10.74 20.82
CA LYS A 113 9.38 9.67 20.91
C LYS A 113 8.81 8.32 21.36
N ASP A 114 7.81 8.33 22.20
CA ASP A 114 7.09 7.13 22.64
C ASP A 114 6.24 6.47 21.54
N GLN A 115 5.96 7.19 20.47
CA GLN A 115 5.25 6.71 19.29
C GLN A 115 6.18 6.46 18.08
N ASP A 116 7.45 6.81 18.18
CA ASP A 116 8.48 6.58 17.16
C ASP A 116 9.32 5.34 17.51
N PHE A 117 8.64 4.20 17.64
CA PHE A 117 9.24 2.97 18.09
C PHE A 117 8.79 1.78 17.24
N VAL A 118 9.74 0.96 16.82
CA VAL A 118 9.49 -0.32 16.15
C VAL A 118 10.19 -1.43 16.95
N PRO A 119 9.44 -2.41 17.47
CA PRO A 119 10.03 -3.57 18.17
C PRO A 119 11.07 -4.29 17.30
N GLU A 120 12.16 -4.76 17.90
CA GLU A 120 13.23 -5.47 17.17
C GLU A 120 12.71 -6.71 16.43
N MET A 121 11.80 -7.46 17.04
CA MET A 121 11.17 -8.61 16.39
C MET A 121 10.40 -8.18 15.14
N LEU A 122 9.71 -7.05 15.18
CA LEU A 122 8.96 -6.53 14.01
C LEU A 122 9.90 -6.04 12.93
N LYS A 123 11.04 -5.42 13.27
CA LYS A 123 12.09 -5.05 12.31
C LYS A 123 12.60 -6.28 11.57
N THR A 124 12.93 -7.35 12.32
CA THR A 124 13.38 -8.62 11.74
C THR A 124 12.33 -9.19 10.79
N GLN A 125 11.05 -9.21 11.18
CA GLN A 125 9.99 -9.71 10.33
C GLN A 125 9.80 -8.88 9.04
N LEU A 126 9.94 -7.56 9.14
CA LEU A 126 9.89 -6.67 7.98
C LEU A 126 11.09 -6.88 7.06
N ASP A 127 12.28 -7.02 7.62
CA ASP A 127 13.53 -7.26 6.87
C ASP A 127 13.46 -8.61 6.13
N ASP A 128 12.99 -9.66 6.78
CA ASP A 128 12.83 -10.98 6.18
C ASP A 128 11.80 -10.97 5.05
N LEU A 129 10.67 -10.29 5.25
CA LEU A 129 9.65 -10.15 4.23
C LEU A 129 10.15 -9.30 3.04
N ALA A 130 10.91 -8.25 3.29
CA ALA A 130 11.50 -7.43 2.25
C ALA A 130 12.49 -8.25 1.41
N LYS A 131 13.35 -9.07 2.03
CA LYS A 131 14.25 -10.01 1.33
C LYS A 131 13.47 -11.04 0.51
N GLU A 132 12.37 -11.60 1.05
CA GLU A 132 11.49 -12.53 0.31
C GLU A 132 10.95 -11.87 -0.97
N TYR A 133 10.72 -10.56 -0.95
CA TYR A 133 10.24 -9.79 -2.10
C TYR A 133 11.35 -9.24 -3.00
N GLY A 134 12.60 -9.55 -2.69
CA GLY A 134 13.77 -9.20 -3.50
C GLY A 134 14.29 -7.77 -3.27
N TYR A 135 14.01 -7.19 -2.11
CA TYR A 135 14.61 -5.92 -1.71
C TYR A 135 15.95 -6.13 -1.02
N ASP A 136 16.90 -5.23 -1.28
CA ASP A 136 18.14 -5.17 -0.53
C ASP A 136 17.85 -4.60 0.88
N VAL A 137 18.26 -5.36 1.89
CA VAL A 137 18.12 -4.98 3.30
C VAL A 137 19.52 -4.66 3.81
N LEU A 138 19.84 -3.39 3.90
CA LEU A 138 21.10 -2.85 4.41
C LEU A 138 21.13 -2.83 5.95
#